data_f846401c15f7109ca4820df5784d4037
#
_entry.id   f846401c15f7109ca4820df5784d4037
#
_cell.length_a   1.000
_cell.length_b   1.000
_cell.length_c   1.000
_cell.angle_alpha   90.00
_cell.angle_beta   90.00
_cell.angle_gamma   90.00
#
_symmetry.space_group_name_H-M   'P 1'
#
loop_
_entity.id
_entity.type
_entity.pdbx_description
1 polymer ?
#
loop_
_entity_poly.entity_id
_entity_poly.type
_entity_poly.pdbx_seq_one_letter_code
_entity_poly.pdbx_strand_id
1 'polypeptide(L)'
;MATAEARGAKDYCGPDDGSGNGASGAPGDHAFVPACSTSAPTFDKPRNLPGWREKNFSPEDDPFTYMRHSTKGKALNHDVEDIYRRWDEIIPEDKVDTFRQMVAELVEARPENERDLTKVLTKSRRKHKMIPKKSQLLHMYRTMRSAGEIEEVPGMERLLMKKSGKSSSGVLVITVVTSPYPKVGDKVQTFSCKWDCHYCPNEPGQPRSYLHDEPSVLRANQNSFDACLQFTDRAAVLAQNGHPVDKIEIIVLGGTWASYPHQYQEEFCRDLFYAANTFYEREKRGRLSIAEEQRINESAQCKIIGLTLETRPDTVNPEELLRLRKYGCTRVQIGVQHTNDAILKKINRRHYREDAARAIRLLKDTCYKIDIHLMPNLPGSSPDLDKHMFLDVLNSEDLQVDQWKIYPCEVVPWTKIKKWFDEGTFVPYGLDDLVQVLMYGKSRVHPWIRLNRVVRDIPSQYILGGVDVPNLREDVASIMRKQGNPCKCIRCREVHDNKKAVREAELVVRHYRGSGGDEYFISFENKDRSKICGFVRLRLSRNAGAGVFPELEGTALVRELHVYGVLIATENKVKKSAQHVGFGKRMMREAEKIAWRAGYRRIAVIAGVGTRNYYRKQLGYEMEGEGAFMV
;
A
#
# COMPACT_ATOMS: atom_id res chain seq x y z
N MET A 1 -24.55 -54.53 15.20
CA MET A 1 -25.07 -54.64 16.56
C MET A 1 -25.05 -53.25 17.11
N ALA A 2 -26.18 -52.59 17.03
CA ALA A 2 -27.25 -52.37 18.02
C ALA A 2 -26.87 -51.17 18.91
N THR A 3 -27.57 -50.15 19.11
CA THR A 3 -28.92 -49.59 19.04
C THR A 3 -28.82 -48.28 19.83
N ALA A 4 -29.20 -47.15 19.32
CA ALA A 4 -30.47 -46.42 19.45
C ALA A 4 -30.92 -46.01 20.88
N GLU A 5 -31.24 -44.76 21.08
CA GLU A 5 -32.49 -44.07 21.52
C GLU A 5 -32.16 -42.69 22.10
N ALA A 6 -32.58 -41.63 21.60
CA ALA A 6 -33.81 -40.84 21.49
C ALA A 6 -34.56 -40.54 22.81
N ARG A 7 -34.82 -39.23 23.04
CA ARG A 7 -35.94 -38.51 23.73
C ARG A 7 -35.43 -37.20 24.36
N GLY A 8 -36.08 -36.04 24.30
CA GLY A 8 -37.43 -35.67 23.90
C GLY A 8 -37.61 -34.18 24.16
N ALA A 9 -38.41 -33.55 23.35
CA ALA A 9 -38.83 -32.15 23.41
C ALA A 9 -39.74 -31.84 24.59
N LYS A 10 -39.80 -30.57 25.02
CA LYS A 10 -41.00 -29.96 25.59
C LYS A 10 -41.09 -28.49 25.25
N ASP A 11 -42.20 -28.19 24.59
CA ASP A 11 -42.80 -26.90 24.30
C ASP A 11 -43.25 -26.16 25.58
N TYR A 12 -43.31 -24.82 25.51
CA TYR A 12 -44.31 -24.05 26.22
C TYR A 12 -44.68 -22.79 25.43
N CYS A 13 -46.01 -22.71 25.11
CA CYS A 13 -46.72 -21.62 24.46
C CYS A 13 -47.00 -20.45 25.41
N GLY A 14 -47.30 -19.28 24.79
CA GLY A 14 -47.77 -18.05 25.40
C GLY A 14 -49.11 -18.08 26.14
N PRO A 15 -49.80 -16.98 26.41
CA PRO A 15 -50.59 -16.28 25.39
C PRO A 15 -50.71 -14.73 25.52
N ASP A 16 -51.33 -14.21 24.47
CA ASP A 16 -51.95 -12.97 24.11
C ASP A 16 -52.70 -12.15 25.19
N ASP A 17 -52.80 -10.87 24.89
CA ASP A 17 -54.00 -10.01 24.72
C ASP A 17 -53.65 -8.54 25.04
N GLY A 18 -54.04 -7.50 24.36
CA GLY A 18 -55.05 -7.25 23.39
C GLY A 18 -55.37 -5.74 23.33
N SER A 19 -55.75 -5.26 22.16
CA SER A 19 -56.56 -4.09 21.85
C SER A 19 -56.00 -2.67 22.21
N GLY A 20 -56.08 -1.67 21.38
CA GLY A 20 -56.79 -1.35 20.17
C GLY A 20 -56.73 0.14 19.82
N ASN A 21 -57.01 0.44 18.55
CA ASN A 21 -57.49 1.71 17.96
C ASN A 21 -56.52 2.91 17.98
N GLY A 22 -56.05 3.43 16.89
CA GLY A 22 -56.69 3.87 15.67
C GLY A 22 -56.56 5.38 15.50
N ALA A 23 -55.86 5.82 14.46
CA ALA A 23 -56.22 6.96 13.64
C ALA A 23 -55.07 7.43 12.71
N SER A 24 -55.46 7.60 11.51
CA SER A 24 -54.78 8.19 10.33
C SER A 24 -54.12 9.55 10.55
N GLY A 25 -52.95 9.76 9.95
CA GLY A 25 -52.35 11.07 9.73
C GLY A 25 -51.19 10.99 8.77
N ALA A 26 -51.31 11.64 7.62
CA ALA A 26 -50.38 11.69 6.54
C ALA A 26 -49.02 12.40 6.85
N PRO A 27 -48.02 12.31 5.97
CA PRO A 27 -46.60 12.54 6.32
C PRO A 27 -46.24 14.01 6.37
N GLY A 28 -45.63 14.42 7.48
CA GLY A 28 -45.01 15.71 7.64
C GLY A 28 -43.48 15.59 7.53
N ASP A 29 -42.91 16.34 6.64
CA ASP A 29 -41.47 16.57 6.51
C ASP A 29 -40.85 17.00 7.84
N HIS A 30 -40.04 16.17 8.44
CA HIS A 30 -39.14 16.59 9.51
C HIS A 30 -37.68 16.54 9.00
N ALA A 31 -37.23 17.71 8.59
CA ALA A 31 -35.82 18.01 8.45
C ALA A 31 -35.13 17.77 9.80
N PHE A 32 -34.26 16.78 9.85
CA PHE A 32 -33.39 16.51 10.99
C PHE A 32 -32.29 17.55 10.98
N VAL A 33 -32.43 18.61 11.79
CA VAL A 33 -31.36 19.56 12.13
C VAL A 33 -30.61 18.94 13.31
N PRO A 34 -29.35 18.54 13.19
CA PRO A 34 -28.58 18.16 14.36
C PRO A 34 -28.31 19.42 15.19
N ALA A 35 -28.72 19.44 16.43
CA ALA A 35 -28.39 20.47 17.40
C ALA A 35 -26.88 20.60 17.49
N CYS A 36 -26.36 21.75 17.03
CA CYS A 36 -24.99 22.18 17.19
C CYS A 36 -24.78 22.49 18.69
N SER A 37 -24.23 21.54 19.45
CA SER A 37 -23.72 21.84 20.79
C SER A 37 -22.47 22.67 20.64
N THR A 38 -22.58 23.96 20.90
CA THR A 38 -21.50 24.96 20.93
C THR A 38 -20.65 24.83 22.21
N SER A 39 -20.01 23.70 22.41
CA SER A 39 -18.86 23.59 23.31
C SER A 39 -17.67 23.17 22.48
N ALA A 40 -16.82 24.14 22.15
CA ALA A 40 -15.51 23.84 21.59
C ALA A 40 -14.79 22.87 22.54
N PRO A 41 -14.23 21.74 22.03
CA PRO A 41 -13.44 20.88 22.87
C PRO A 41 -12.24 21.64 23.39
N THR A 42 -12.11 21.78 24.70
CA THR A 42 -10.88 22.26 25.35
C THR A 42 -9.80 21.23 25.07
N PHE A 43 -8.88 21.58 24.15
CA PHE A 43 -7.72 20.75 23.89
C PHE A 43 -6.71 20.95 25.01
N ASP A 44 -6.54 19.94 25.86
CA ASP A 44 -5.39 19.90 26.76
C ASP A 44 -4.12 19.87 25.90
N LYS A 45 -3.37 20.98 25.95
CA LYS A 45 -2.04 21.03 25.33
C LYS A 45 -1.17 19.99 25.97
N PRO A 46 -0.54 19.06 25.22
CA PRO A 46 0.43 18.13 25.79
C PRO A 46 1.62 18.96 26.30
N ARG A 47 1.70 19.12 27.62
CA ARG A 47 2.84 19.75 28.28
C ARG A 47 3.97 18.72 28.28
N ASN A 48 5.11 19.03 27.66
CA ASN A 48 6.38 18.30 27.75
C ASN A 48 6.65 17.14 26.76
N LEU A 49 6.32 17.30 25.48
CA LEU A 49 6.92 16.41 24.47
C LEU A 49 8.23 17.03 23.96
N PRO A 50 9.40 16.36 24.09
CA PRO A 50 10.65 16.83 23.52
C PRO A 50 10.50 16.98 22.00
N GLY A 51 10.77 18.15 21.45
CA GLY A 51 10.65 18.44 20.02
C GLY A 51 9.27 18.90 19.55
N TRP A 52 8.26 18.96 20.42
CA TRP A 52 6.98 19.57 20.13
C TRP A 52 7.17 21.08 19.93
N ARG A 53 7.01 21.55 18.71
CA ARG A 53 6.87 22.99 18.46
C ARG A 53 5.43 23.35 18.73
N GLU A 54 5.20 24.32 19.63
CA GLU A 54 3.89 24.95 19.76
C GLU A 54 3.50 25.51 18.40
N LYS A 55 2.56 24.86 17.76
CA LYS A 55 1.89 25.43 16.60
C LYS A 55 0.84 26.37 17.15
N ASN A 56 0.92 27.65 16.84
CA ASN A 56 -0.12 28.62 17.15
C ASN A 56 -1.36 28.25 16.34
N PHE A 57 -2.13 27.31 16.85
CA PHE A 57 -3.41 26.91 16.29
C PHE A 57 -4.49 27.65 17.07
N SER A 58 -5.15 28.60 16.43
CA SER A 58 -6.39 29.20 16.90
C SER A 58 -7.55 28.33 16.40
N PRO A 59 -8.54 27.99 17.26
CA PRO A 59 -9.76 27.31 16.80
C PRO A 59 -10.58 28.13 15.78
N GLU A 60 -10.31 29.43 15.69
CA GLU A 60 -10.93 30.37 14.75
C GLU A 60 -10.22 30.39 13.38
N ASP A 61 -9.03 29.80 13.29
CA ASP A 61 -8.32 29.71 12.02
C ASP A 61 -8.96 28.65 11.13
N ASP A 62 -9.28 29.06 9.91
CA ASP A 62 -9.69 28.14 8.85
C ASP A 62 -8.69 26.95 8.78
N PRO A 63 -9.16 25.70 8.89
CA PRO A 63 -8.29 24.52 8.79
C PRO A 63 -7.41 24.52 7.54
N PHE A 64 -7.85 25.14 6.45
CA PHE A 64 -7.06 25.32 5.25
C PHE A 64 -5.93 26.34 5.42
N THR A 65 -6.14 27.38 6.22
CA THR A 65 -5.10 28.34 6.58
C THR A 65 -4.00 27.64 7.40
N TYR A 66 -4.37 26.79 8.35
CA TYR A 66 -3.42 25.97 9.09
C TYR A 66 -2.60 25.03 8.17
N MET A 67 -3.25 24.35 7.23
CA MET A 67 -2.56 23.53 6.23
C MET A 67 -1.62 24.36 5.34
N ARG A 68 -1.97 25.61 5.01
CA ARG A 68 -1.12 26.54 4.26
C ARG A 68 0.11 27.00 5.07
N HIS A 69 -0.05 27.21 6.37
CA HIS A 69 1.03 27.71 7.25
C HIS A 69 1.93 26.62 7.83
N SER A 70 1.51 25.36 7.83
CA SER A 70 2.29 24.25 8.38
C SER A 70 3.60 23.97 7.61
N THR A 71 3.76 24.51 6.43
CA THR A 71 4.91 24.33 5.53
C THR A 71 5.81 25.56 5.49
N LYS A 72 6.25 26.11 6.64
CA LYS A 72 7.30 27.16 6.73
C LYS A 72 7.39 28.07 5.50
N GLY A 73 6.37 28.88 5.26
CA GLY A 73 6.41 30.02 4.34
C GLY A 73 6.59 29.69 2.84
N LYS A 74 6.48 28.44 2.42
CA LYS A 74 6.36 28.11 0.99
C LYS A 74 4.88 28.14 0.64
N ALA A 75 4.48 29.11 -0.15
CA ALA A 75 3.14 29.18 -0.70
C ALA A 75 2.77 27.83 -1.34
N LEU A 76 1.62 27.30 -0.94
CA LEU A 76 1.10 26.02 -1.45
C LEU A 76 0.49 26.12 -2.86
N ASN A 77 0.58 27.28 -3.48
CA ASN A 77 0.38 27.42 -4.91
C ASN A 77 1.62 26.88 -5.65
N HIS A 78 1.89 25.58 -5.47
CA HIS A 78 2.69 24.90 -6.47
C HIS A 78 1.79 24.73 -7.69
N ASP A 79 1.89 25.68 -8.59
CA ASP A 79 1.49 25.47 -9.96
C ASP A 79 2.18 24.17 -10.42
N VAL A 80 1.46 23.31 -11.11
CA VAL A 80 2.03 22.07 -11.64
C VAL A 80 3.28 22.39 -12.46
N GLU A 81 3.35 23.57 -13.08
CA GLU A 81 4.54 24.10 -13.75
C GLU A 81 5.77 24.21 -12.83
N ASP A 82 5.61 24.59 -11.54
CA ASP A 82 6.75 24.67 -10.61
C ASP A 82 7.38 23.32 -10.31
N ILE A 83 6.61 22.24 -10.36
CA ILE A 83 7.14 20.89 -10.19
C ILE A 83 7.97 20.49 -11.42
N TYR A 84 7.57 20.90 -12.62
CA TYR A 84 8.34 20.65 -13.85
C TYR A 84 9.59 21.53 -13.95
N ARG A 85 9.53 22.81 -13.54
CA ARG A 85 10.72 23.67 -13.44
C ARG A 85 11.79 23.08 -12.52
N ARG A 86 11.40 22.34 -11.46
CA ARG A 86 12.37 21.63 -10.60
C ARG A 86 13.17 20.54 -11.30
N TRP A 87 12.76 20.07 -12.48
CA TRP A 87 13.55 19.12 -13.28
C TRP A 87 14.68 19.84 -14.02
N ASP A 88 14.43 21.03 -14.53
CA ASP A 88 15.38 21.82 -15.30
C ASP A 88 16.35 22.60 -14.39
N GLU A 89 15.95 22.89 -13.14
CA GLU A 89 16.72 23.70 -12.18
C GLU A 89 17.51 22.88 -11.14
N ILE A 90 17.86 21.64 -11.42
CA ILE A 90 18.63 20.80 -10.49
C ILE A 90 20.04 21.34 -10.26
N ILE A 91 20.64 22.01 -11.24
CA ILE A 91 22.00 22.56 -11.20
C ILE A 91 21.92 24.07 -11.41
N PRO A 92 22.42 24.90 -10.48
CA PRO A 92 22.54 26.34 -10.68
C PRO A 92 23.42 26.66 -11.87
N GLU A 93 23.08 27.66 -12.67
CA GLU A 93 23.80 28.04 -13.89
C GLU A 93 25.29 28.32 -13.64
N ASP A 94 25.61 29.00 -12.54
CA ASP A 94 26.97 29.32 -12.11
C ASP A 94 27.81 28.07 -11.75
N LYS A 95 27.21 26.90 -11.66
CA LYS A 95 27.87 25.63 -11.27
C LYS A 95 27.89 24.57 -12.37
N VAL A 96 27.27 24.85 -13.51
CA VAL A 96 27.15 23.87 -14.61
C VAL A 96 28.52 23.32 -15.03
N ASP A 97 29.52 24.19 -15.25
CA ASP A 97 30.86 23.79 -15.66
C ASP A 97 31.57 22.96 -14.59
N THR A 98 31.39 23.28 -13.32
CA THR A 98 31.91 22.48 -12.20
C THR A 98 31.32 21.08 -12.20
N PHE A 99 29.99 20.96 -12.42
CA PHE A 99 29.34 19.66 -12.52
C PHE A 99 29.80 18.86 -13.74
N ARG A 100 30.03 19.50 -14.90
CA ARG A 100 30.61 18.88 -16.09
C ARG A 100 32.01 18.27 -15.79
N GLN A 101 32.87 19.05 -15.14
CA GLN A 101 34.20 18.58 -14.73
C GLN A 101 34.12 17.40 -13.74
N MET A 102 33.24 17.46 -12.73
CA MET A 102 33.06 16.37 -11.78
C MET A 102 32.54 15.09 -12.46
N VAL A 103 31.64 15.22 -13.43
CA VAL A 103 31.14 14.08 -14.21
C VAL A 103 32.23 13.51 -15.12
N ALA A 104 33.03 14.35 -15.77
CA ALA A 104 34.18 13.89 -16.58
C ALA A 104 35.16 13.07 -15.72
N GLU A 105 35.48 13.52 -14.50
CA GLU A 105 36.32 12.78 -13.55
C GLU A 105 35.73 11.41 -13.19
N LEU A 106 34.37 11.31 -13.04
CA LEU A 106 33.68 10.05 -12.78
C LEU A 106 33.75 9.11 -14.00
N VAL A 107 33.58 9.64 -15.21
CA VAL A 107 33.63 8.88 -16.46
C VAL A 107 35.05 8.32 -16.70
N GLU A 108 36.07 9.14 -16.45
CA GLU A 108 37.47 8.72 -16.54
C GLU A 108 37.82 7.62 -15.51
N ALA A 109 37.40 7.79 -14.26
CA ALA A 109 37.68 6.87 -13.16
C ALA A 109 36.96 5.53 -13.26
N ARG A 110 35.84 5.43 -13.99
CA ARG A 110 34.98 4.24 -14.18
C ARG A 110 34.74 3.41 -12.89
N PRO A 111 34.16 4.00 -11.84
CA PRO A 111 33.92 3.27 -10.58
C PRO A 111 33.02 2.05 -10.81
N GLU A 112 33.37 0.89 -10.28
CA GLU A 112 32.62 -0.35 -10.44
C GLU A 112 31.60 -0.59 -9.30
N ASN A 113 31.82 0.03 -8.14
CA ASN A 113 30.99 -0.16 -6.94
C ASN A 113 30.91 1.13 -6.10
N GLU A 114 30.05 1.11 -5.07
CA GLU A 114 29.80 2.26 -4.18
C GLU A 114 31.05 2.74 -3.44
N ARG A 115 32.00 1.84 -3.11
CA ARG A 115 33.25 2.19 -2.42
C ARG A 115 34.15 3.02 -3.36
N ASP A 116 34.29 2.59 -4.61
CA ASP A 116 35.11 3.29 -5.59
C ASP A 116 34.48 4.63 -5.97
N LEU A 117 33.15 4.66 -6.19
CA LEU A 117 32.41 5.91 -6.37
C LEU A 117 32.67 6.89 -5.22
N THR A 118 32.63 6.41 -3.96
CA THR A 118 32.87 7.25 -2.79
C THR A 118 34.27 7.83 -2.77
N LYS A 119 35.29 7.05 -3.16
CA LYS A 119 36.69 7.53 -3.25
C LYS A 119 36.84 8.64 -4.30
N VAL A 120 36.30 8.42 -5.51
CA VAL A 120 36.33 9.40 -6.59
C VAL A 120 35.61 10.68 -6.20
N LEU A 121 34.38 10.56 -5.65
CA LEU A 121 33.61 11.70 -5.19
C LEU A 121 34.29 12.47 -4.05
N THR A 122 34.98 11.78 -3.15
CA THR A 122 35.72 12.45 -2.06
C THR A 122 36.86 13.29 -2.61
N LYS A 123 37.64 12.78 -3.60
CA LYS A 123 38.69 13.52 -4.27
C LYS A 123 38.14 14.73 -5.04
N SER A 124 37.10 14.50 -5.82
CA SER A 124 36.44 15.53 -6.64
C SER A 124 35.84 16.66 -5.77
N ARG A 125 35.18 16.32 -4.66
CA ARG A 125 34.64 17.30 -3.69
C ARG A 125 35.71 18.19 -3.08
N ARG A 126 36.88 17.63 -2.76
CA ARG A 126 38.01 18.40 -2.22
C ARG A 126 38.59 19.35 -3.27
N LYS A 127 38.74 18.90 -4.52
CA LYS A 127 39.24 19.68 -5.63
C LYS A 127 38.33 20.85 -5.98
N HIS A 128 37.01 20.60 -6.10
CA HIS A 128 36.03 21.60 -6.51
C HIS A 128 35.39 22.36 -5.34
N LYS A 129 35.76 22.05 -4.09
CA LYS A 129 35.20 22.63 -2.85
C LYS A 129 33.66 22.64 -2.81
N MET A 130 33.06 21.59 -3.38
CA MET A 130 31.61 21.45 -3.53
C MET A 130 31.14 20.05 -3.18
N ILE A 131 29.95 19.94 -2.57
CA ILE A 131 29.29 18.66 -2.22
C ILE A 131 28.05 18.50 -3.11
N PRO A 132 28.16 17.83 -4.27
CA PRO A 132 27.03 17.61 -5.16
C PRO A 132 26.09 16.55 -4.59
N LYS A 133 24.79 16.69 -4.91
CA LYS A 133 23.84 15.58 -4.73
C LYS A 133 24.06 14.53 -5.82
N LYS A 134 23.90 13.23 -5.52
CA LYS A 134 23.94 12.16 -6.55
C LYS A 134 22.95 12.43 -7.70
N SER A 135 21.77 13.01 -7.40
CA SER A 135 20.77 13.38 -8.41
C SER A 135 21.27 14.44 -9.38
N GLN A 136 22.04 15.43 -8.91
CA GLN A 136 22.63 16.45 -9.76
C GLN A 136 23.71 15.87 -10.69
N LEU A 137 24.58 15.01 -10.15
CA LEU A 137 25.59 14.31 -10.95
C LEU A 137 24.94 13.37 -12.00
N LEU A 138 23.88 12.69 -11.64
CA LEU A 138 23.14 11.83 -12.56
C LEU A 138 22.48 12.64 -13.69
N HIS A 139 21.88 13.77 -13.35
CA HIS A 139 21.29 14.68 -14.33
C HIS A 139 22.36 15.17 -15.32
N MET A 140 23.49 15.69 -14.82
CA MET A 140 24.59 16.16 -15.67
C MET A 140 25.17 15.03 -16.53
N TYR A 141 25.37 13.83 -15.97
CA TYR A 141 25.83 12.66 -16.72
C TYR A 141 24.91 12.32 -17.91
N ARG A 142 23.60 12.34 -17.69
CA ARG A 142 22.59 12.11 -18.73
C ARG A 142 22.59 13.22 -19.78
N THR A 143 22.71 14.46 -19.35
CA THR A 143 22.78 15.62 -20.25
C THR A 143 23.99 15.53 -21.16
N MET A 144 25.19 15.33 -20.60
CA MET A 144 26.42 15.19 -21.37
C MET A 144 26.40 13.98 -22.32
N ARG A 145 25.86 12.84 -21.87
CA ARG A 145 25.71 11.64 -22.72
C ARG A 145 24.75 11.92 -23.89
N SER A 146 23.61 12.56 -23.64
CA SER A 146 22.63 12.90 -24.67
C SER A 146 23.15 13.91 -25.68
N ALA A 147 24.05 14.80 -25.26
CA ALA A 147 24.76 15.74 -26.11
C ALA A 147 25.95 15.10 -26.87
N GLY A 148 26.28 13.82 -26.62
CA GLY A 148 27.42 13.14 -27.22
C GLY A 148 28.78 13.57 -26.68
N GLU A 149 28.81 14.29 -25.55
CA GLU A 149 30.06 14.79 -24.94
C GLU A 149 30.86 13.70 -24.21
N ILE A 150 30.15 12.64 -23.75
CA ILE A 150 30.73 11.51 -23.04
C ILE A 150 30.16 10.18 -23.54
N GLU A 151 30.95 9.12 -23.44
CA GLU A 151 30.50 7.76 -23.68
C GLU A 151 29.71 7.19 -22.50
N GLU A 152 28.83 6.22 -22.76
CA GLU A 152 28.14 5.51 -21.73
C GLU A 152 29.09 4.62 -20.91
N VAL A 153 29.17 4.86 -19.60
CA VAL A 153 29.90 3.99 -18.67
C VAL A 153 28.91 2.97 -18.07
N PRO A 154 29.07 1.67 -18.35
CA PRO A 154 28.17 0.65 -17.87
C PRO A 154 28.03 0.68 -16.34
N GLY A 155 26.82 0.79 -15.82
CA GLY A 155 26.52 0.80 -14.39
C GLY A 155 26.61 2.16 -13.69
N MET A 156 27.12 3.22 -14.34
CA MET A 156 27.27 4.55 -13.76
C MET A 156 25.93 5.12 -13.26
N GLU A 157 24.88 5.06 -14.06
CA GLU A 157 23.55 5.55 -13.64
C GLU A 157 23.05 4.84 -12.39
N ARG A 158 23.31 3.54 -12.27
CA ARG A 158 22.92 2.75 -11.10
C ARG A 158 23.70 3.16 -9.85
N LEU A 159 24.98 3.46 -9.97
CA LEU A 159 25.82 3.94 -8.85
C LEU A 159 25.41 5.34 -8.39
N LEU A 160 25.02 6.20 -9.32
CA LEU A 160 24.53 7.55 -9.04
C LEU A 160 23.07 7.57 -8.54
N MET A 161 22.29 6.50 -8.78
CA MET A 161 20.92 6.38 -8.32
C MET A 161 20.82 6.42 -6.79
N LYS A 162 19.96 7.29 -6.24
CA LYS A 162 19.74 7.38 -4.80
C LYS A 162 18.72 6.34 -4.33
N LYS A 163 19.06 5.54 -3.30
CA LYS A 163 18.18 4.51 -2.73
C LYS A 163 17.72 3.48 -3.80
N SER A 164 18.65 2.92 -4.53
CA SER A 164 18.42 1.95 -5.63
C SER A 164 17.47 0.79 -5.26
N GLY A 165 17.37 0.43 -3.98
CA GLY A 165 16.43 -0.58 -3.50
C GLY A 165 14.95 -0.27 -3.76
N LYS A 166 14.57 0.99 -4.03
CA LYS A 166 13.15 1.36 -4.28
C LYS A 166 12.60 0.84 -5.61
N SER A 167 13.45 0.61 -6.60
CA SER A 167 13.08 0.06 -7.91
C SER A 167 13.49 -1.41 -8.08
N SER A 168 14.06 -2.04 -7.05
CA SER A 168 14.56 -3.44 -7.12
C SER A 168 13.47 -4.50 -7.17
N SER A 169 12.22 -4.15 -6.86
CA SER A 169 11.05 -5.03 -6.99
C SER A 169 10.45 -5.04 -8.41
N GLY A 170 10.98 -4.24 -9.33
CA GLY A 170 10.46 -4.13 -10.70
C GLY A 170 9.29 -3.15 -10.87
N VAL A 171 8.94 -2.43 -9.80
CA VAL A 171 7.88 -1.41 -9.79
C VAL A 171 8.27 -0.27 -8.84
N LEU A 172 7.74 0.92 -9.07
CA LEU A 172 7.80 2.03 -8.12
C LEU A 172 6.50 2.16 -7.35
N VAL A 173 6.61 2.41 -6.03
CA VAL A 173 5.45 2.63 -5.17
C VAL A 173 5.33 4.12 -4.87
N ILE A 174 4.18 4.68 -5.19
CA ILE A 174 3.76 6.02 -4.81
C ILE A 174 2.64 5.90 -3.79
N THR A 175 2.85 6.51 -2.62
CA THR A 175 1.86 6.58 -1.56
C THR A 175 1.30 7.99 -1.52
N VAL A 176 -0.03 8.09 -1.57
CA VAL A 176 -0.81 9.33 -1.46
C VAL A 176 -1.76 9.21 -0.27
N VAL A 177 -2.21 10.33 0.28
CA VAL A 177 -3.06 10.37 1.48
C VAL A 177 -4.31 11.18 1.16
N THR A 178 -5.47 10.65 1.57
CA THR A 178 -6.76 11.34 1.41
C THR A 178 -6.88 12.53 2.35
N SER A 179 -7.66 13.53 1.96
CA SER A 179 -7.85 14.76 2.74
C SER A 179 -8.62 14.50 4.04
N PRO A 180 -8.25 15.14 5.16
CA PRO A 180 -9.12 15.22 6.34
C PRO A 180 -10.37 16.06 6.09
N TYR A 181 -10.39 16.84 5.00
CA TYR A 181 -11.49 17.70 4.58
C TYR A 181 -11.84 17.42 3.11
N PRO A 182 -12.48 16.27 2.81
CA PRO A 182 -12.87 15.94 1.45
C PRO A 182 -13.81 17.01 0.88
N LYS A 183 -13.52 17.45 -0.34
CA LYS A 183 -14.33 18.41 -1.09
C LYS A 183 -15.20 17.67 -2.10
N VAL A 184 -16.49 18.06 -2.19
CA VAL A 184 -17.45 17.54 -3.16
C VAL A 184 -18.17 18.73 -3.79
N GLY A 185 -17.85 19.04 -5.05
CA GLY A 185 -18.23 20.31 -5.69
C GLY A 185 -17.63 21.48 -4.89
N ASP A 186 -18.46 22.42 -4.47
CA ASP A 186 -18.04 23.56 -3.63
C ASP A 186 -18.15 23.30 -2.12
N LYS A 187 -18.67 22.14 -1.73
CA LYS A 187 -18.86 21.79 -0.33
C LYS A 187 -17.64 21.05 0.22
N VAL A 188 -17.14 21.56 1.33
CA VAL A 188 -16.09 20.94 2.13
C VAL A 188 -16.70 20.34 3.37
N GLN A 189 -16.36 19.11 3.72
CA GLN A 189 -16.82 18.46 4.94
C GLN A 189 -15.65 17.85 5.71
N THR A 190 -15.77 17.78 7.04
CA THR A 190 -14.80 17.08 7.86
C THR A 190 -14.96 15.59 7.68
N PHE A 191 -13.87 14.88 7.46
CA PHE A 191 -13.89 13.41 7.41
C PHE A 191 -14.34 12.85 8.75
N SER A 192 -15.28 11.94 8.71
CA SER A 192 -15.76 11.20 9.88
C SER A 192 -15.76 9.70 9.58
N CYS A 193 -15.07 8.94 10.43
CA CYS A 193 -15.20 7.49 10.43
C CYS A 193 -16.39 7.09 11.32
N LYS A 194 -17.22 6.16 10.84
CA LYS A 194 -18.37 5.64 11.60
C LYS A 194 -17.98 5.11 12.99
N TRP A 195 -16.75 4.58 13.12
CA TRP A 195 -16.26 3.96 14.34
C TRP A 195 -15.09 4.74 14.94
N ASP A 196 -15.10 4.89 16.26
CA ASP A 196 -14.04 5.53 17.03
C ASP A 196 -13.19 4.48 17.74
N CYS A 197 -12.25 3.87 17.00
CA CYS A 197 -11.33 2.88 17.56
C CYS A 197 -10.36 3.55 18.56
N HIS A 198 -10.22 2.97 19.75
CA HIS A 198 -9.51 3.58 20.88
C HIS A 198 -8.01 3.80 20.65
N TYR A 199 -7.38 3.03 19.74
CA TYR A 199 -5.97 3.18 19.35
C TYR A 199 -5.75 4.15 18.18
N CYS A 200 -6.81 4.63 17.54
CA CYS A 200 -6.73 5.40 16.31
C CYS A 200 -6.56 6.90 16.61
N PRO A 201 -5.39 7.51 16.30
CA PRO A 201 -5.18 8.93 16.56
C PRO A 201 -6.11 9.80 15.72
N ASN A 202 -6.53 10.90 16.32
CA ASN A 202 -7.36 11.92 15.70
C ASN A 202 -6.70 13.30 15.87
N GLU A 203 -5.51 13.45 15.31
CA GLU A 203 -4.80 14.74 15.34
C GLU A 203 -5.59 15.79 14.57
N PRO A 204 -5.84 16.98 15.16
CA PRO A 204 -6.55 18.07 14.48
C PRO A 204 -5.90 18.44 13.16
N GLY A 205 -6.71 18.60 12.10
CA GLY A 205 -6.23 18.97 10.77
C GLY A 205 -5.49 17.87 10.02
N GLN A 206 -5.46 16.63 10.55
CA GLN A 206 -4.79 15.51 9.90
C GLN A 206 -5.77 14.39 9.55
N PRO A 207 -5.46 13.55 8.57
CA PRO A 207 -6.28 12.38 8.23
C PRO A 207 -6.37 11.43 9.42
N ARG A 208 -7.56 10.94 9.71
CA ARG A 208 -7.79 9.97 10.78
C ARG A 208 -6.82 8.80 10.68
N SER A 209 -6.27 8.36 11.82
CA SER A 209 -5.27 7.29 11.92
C SER A 209 -3.83 7.72 11.57
N TYR A 210 -3.58 8.95 11.18
CA TYR A 210 -2.26 9.44 10.77
C TYR A 210 -1.87 10.67 11.57
N LEU A 211 -0.54 10.85 11.75
CA LEU A 211 0.07 11.95 12.48
C LEU A 211 0.80 12.88 11.51
N HIS A 212 0.82 14.17 11.80
CA HIS A 212 1.35 15.22 10.93
C HIS A 212 2.75 14.92 10.39
N ASP A 213 3.67 14.48 11.25
CA ASP A 213 5.07 14.31 10.89
C ASP A 213 5.39 12.94 10.27
N GLU A 214 4.39 12.07 10.08
CA GLU A 214 4.61 10.85 9.30
C GLU A 214 5.02 11.21 7.85
N PRO A 215 6.02 10.53 7.26
CA PRO A 215 6.60 10.96 5.98
C PRO A 215 5.62 11.06 4.81
N SER A 216 4.53 10.27 4.81
CA SER A 216 3.47 10.35 3.80
C SER A 216 2.56 11.53 4.03
N VAL A 217 2.26 11.84 5.27
CA VAL A 217 1.38 12.94 5.67
C VAL A 217 2.06 14.28 5.48
N LEU A 218 3.36 14.40 5.81
CA LEU A 218 4.16 15.60 5.50
C LEU A 218 4.08 15.98 4.02
N ARG A 219 4.22 14.99 3.12
CA ARG A 219 4.09 15.25 1.68
C ARG A 219 2.66 15.63 1.29
N ALA A 220 1.66 14.99 1.89
CA ALA A 220 0.27 15.31 1.61
C ALA A 220 -0.09 16.72 2.08
N ASN A 221 0.35 17.14 3.27
CA ASN A 221 0.23 18.52 3.75
C ASN A 221 0.90 19.52 2.80
N GLN A 222 2.12 19.21 2.30
CA GLN A 222 2.84 20.04 1.33
C GLN A 222 2.08 20.21 0.01
N ASN A 223 1.22 19.27 -0.33
CA ASN A 223 0.44 19.23 -1.55
C ASN A 223 -1.07 19.41 -1.29
N SER A 224 -1.46 20.00 -0.16
CA SER A 224 -2.87 20.26 0.22
C SER A 224 -3.78 19.03 0.08
N PHE A 225 -3.24 17.82 0.24
CA PHE A 225 -3.93 16.55 0.01
C PHE A 225 -4.52 16.38 -1.41
N ASP A 226 -4.13 17.20 -2.37
CA ASP A 226 -4.51 17.03 -3.77
C ASP A 226 -3.86 15.79 -4.36
N ALA A 227 -4.65 14.94 -5.01
CA ALA A 227 -4.18 13.66 -5.53
C ALA A 227 -3.15 13.82 -6.66
N CYS A 228 -3.40 14.77 -7.57
CA CYS A 228 -2.54 15.05 -8.70
C CYS A 228 -1.19 15.62 -8.26
N LEU A 229 -1.21 16.60 -7.35
CA LEU A 229 0.00 17.21 -6.82
C LEU A 229 0.85 16.22 -6.03
N GLN A 230 0.24 15.42 -5.14
CA GLN A 230 0.96 14.39 -4.38
C GLN A 230 1.63 13.36 -5.30
N PHE A 231 0.91 12.92 -6.34
CA PHE A 231 1.47 11.98 -7.33
C PHE A 231 2.64 12.60 -8.07
N THR A 232 2.44 13.79 -8.66
CA THR A 232 3.41 14.47 -9.51
C THR A 232 4.68 14.84 -8.75
N ASP A 233 4.55 15.44 -7.55
CA ASP A 233 5.70 15.76 -6.69
C ASP A 233 6.51 14.49 -6.35
N ARG A 234 5.82 13.41 -5.96
CA ARG A 234 6.49 12.16 -5.61
C ARG A 234 7.16 11.49 -6.80
N ALA A 235 6.51 11.47 -7.95
CA ALA A 235 7.04 10.95 -9.20
C ALA A 235 8.28 11.73 -9.66
N ALA A 236 8.22 13.08 -9.59
CA ALA A 236 9.34 13.96 -9.91
C ALA A 236 10.57 13.68 -9.03
N VAL A 237 10.39 13.59 -7.71
CA VAL A 237 11.49 13.24 -6.79
C VAL A 237 12.08 11.86 -7.08
N LEU A 238 11.27 10.89 -7.50
CA LEU A 238 11.77 9.57 -7.87
C LEU A 238 12.59 9.62 -9.18
N ALA A 239 12.12 10.35 -10.18
CA ALA A 239 12.83 10.55 -11.44
C ALA A 239 14.17 11.28 -11.25
N GLN A 240 14.18 12.37 -10.48
CA GLN A 240 15.40 13.10 -10.08
C GLN A 240 16.42 12.19 -9.39
N ASN A 241 15.96 11.23 -8.59
CA ASN A 241 16.81 10.24 -7.95
C ASN A 241 17.25 9.09 -8.88
N GLY A 242 16.89 9.12 -10.15
CA GLY A 242 17.32 8.17 -11.18
C GLY A 242 16.38 7.00 -11.43
N HIS A 243 15.22 6.92 -10.75
CA HIS A 243 14.28 5.84 -10.97
C HIS A 243 13.44 6.07 -12.24
N PRO A 244 13.25 5.07 -13.12
CA PRO A 244 12.32 5.19 -14.24
C PRO A 244 10.88 5.24 -13.72
N VAL A 245 10.14 6.29 -14.09
CA VAL A 245 8.74 6.51 -13.67
C VAL A 245 7.83 6.00 -14.79
N ASP A 246 7.75 4.68 -14.94
CA ASP A 246 6.95 4.03 -15.99
C ASP A 246 5.96 2.99 -15.47
N LYS A 247 6.24 2.33 -14.33
CA LYS A 247 5.39 1.28 -13.73
C LYS A 247 5.13 1.63 -12.27
N ILE A 248 4.00 2.22 -12.01
CA ILE A 248 3.63 2.76 -10.70
C ILE A 248 2.58 1.89 -10.02
N GLU A 249 2.86 1.46 -8.80
CA GLU A 249 1.87 0.94 -7.86
C GLU A 249 1.47 2.05 -6.89
N ILE A 250 0.19 2.40 -6.85
CA ILE A 250 -0.34 3.42 -5.96
C ILE A 250 -0.91 2.78 -4.71
N ILE A 251 -0.59 3.38 -3.56
CA ILE A 251 -1.21 3.06 -2.28
C ILE A 251 -1.88 4.32 -1.75
N VAL A 252 -3.19 4.29 -1.62
CA VAL A 252 -3.98 5.35 -1.00
C VAL A 252 -4.10 5.07 0.49
N LEU A 253 -3.62 5.99 1.29
CA LEU A 253 -3.71 6.00 2.75
C LEU A 253 -4.71 7.06 3.20
N GLY A 254 -5.07 7.03 4.47
CA GLY A 254 -6.00 7.97 5.08
C GLY A 254 -6.91 7.25 6.08
N GLY A 255 -8.10 7.78 6.32
CA GLY A 255 -9.12 7.09 7.10
C GLY A 255 -9.71 5.88 6.34
N THR A 256 -10.78 5.31 6.88
CA THR A 256 -11.51 4.23 6.21
C THR A 256 -12.03 4.70 4.85
N TRP A 257 -11.55 4.12 3.75
CA TRP A 257 -11.91 4.53 2.38
C TRP A 257 -13.42 4.59 2.16
N ALA A 258 -14.16 3.56 2.55
CA ALA A 258 -15.61 3.48 2.40
C ALA A 258 -16.40 4.55 3.19
N SER A 259 -15.73 5.36 4.04
CA SER A 259 -16.37 6.47 4.77
C SER A 259 -16.24 7.81 4.04
N TYR A 260 -15.52 7.88 2.92
CA TYR A 260 -15.45 9.07 2.08
C TYR A 260 -16.67 9.16 1.14
N PRO A 261 -17.11 10.39 0.75
CA PRO A 261 -18.15 10.55 -0.26
C PRO A 261 -17.75 9.91 -1.59
N HIS A 262 -18.69 9.25 -2.25
CA HIS A 262 -18.40 8.51 -3.49
C HIS A 262 -17.85 9.42 -4.61
N GLN A 263 -18.36 10.64 -4.72
CA GLN A 263 -17.84 11.61 -5.69
C GLN A 263 -16.38 11.95 -5.40
N TYR A 264 -16.02 12.22 -4.15
CA TYR A 264 -14.62 12.45 -3.75
C TYR A 264 -13.72 11.24 -4.07
N GLN A 265 -14.20 10.02 -3.80
CA GLN A 265 -13.47 8.79 -4.11
C GLN A 265 -13.17 8.68 -5.61
N GLU A 266 -14.19 8.93 -6.45
CA GLU A 266 -14.07 8.85 -7.91
C GLU A 266 -13.12 9.92 -8.45
N GLU A 267 -13.27 11.17 -8.01
CA GLU A 267 -12.41 12.29 -8.40
C GLU A 267 -10.96 12.07 -7.97
N PHE A 268 -10.75 11.59 -6.73
CA PHE A 268 -9.41 11.29 -6.23
C PHE A 268 -8.71 10.22 -7.07
N CYS A 269 -9.39 9.13 -7.41
CA CYS A 269 -8.84 8.07 -8.26
C CYS A 269 -8.64 8.53 -9.71
N ARG A 270 -9.59 9.30 -10.29
CA ARG A 270 -9.47 9.91 -11.61
C ARG A 270 -8.21 10.79 -11.70
N ASP A 271 -7.98 11.63 -10.68
CA ASP A 271 -6.88 12.58 -10.66
C ASP A 271 -5.51 11.89 -10.54
N LEU A 272 -5.45 10.71 -9.93
CA LEU A 272 -4.24 9.87 -9.95
C LEU A 272 -3.92 9.35 -11.36
N PHE A 273 -4.93 8.88 -12.11
CA PHE A 273 -4.74 8.47 -13.51
C PHE A 273 -4.38 9.65 -14.41
N TYR A 274 -5.07 10.78 -14.23
CA TYR A 274 -4.75 12.01 -14.95
C TYR A 274 -3.30 12.45 -14.70
N ALA A 275 -2.85 12.48 -13.44
CA ALA A 275 -1.48 12.83 -13.09
C ALA A 275 -0.45 11.91 -13.74
N ALA A 276 -0.71 10.60 -13.77
CA ALA A 276 0.16 9.64 -14.45
C ALA A 276 0.18 9.85 -15.96
N ASN A 277 -0.99 10.04 -16.58
CA ASN A 277 -1.12 10.23 -18.02
C ASN A 277 -0.39 11.47 -18.51
N THR A 278 -0.47 12.56 -17.73
CA THR A 278 0.11 13.86 -18.09
C THR A 278 1.47 14.11 -17.46
N PHE A 279 2.07 13.13 -16.77
CA PHE A 279 3.33 13.32 -16.03
C PHE A 279 4.46 13.85 -16.90
N TYR A 280 4.61 13.34 -18.13
CA TYR A 280 5.66 13.75 -19.07
C TYR A 280 5.24 14.86 -20.05
N GLU A 281 3.98 15.33 -19.96
CA GLU A 281 3.47 16.40 -20.81
C GLU A 281 3.82 17.78 -20.21
N ARG A 282 4.31 18.69 -21.03
CA ARG A 282 4.59 20.07 -20.61
C ARG A 282 3.31 20.87 -20.45
N GLU A 283 2.42 20.77 -21.42
CA GLU A 283 1.10 21.40 -21.38
C GLU A 283 0.07 20.39 -20.88
N LYS A 284 -0.71 20.77 -19.88
CA LYS A 284 -1.71 19.91 -19.26
C LYS A 284 -3.06 20.13 -19.92
N ARG A 285 -3.62 19.05 -20.47
CA ARG A 285 -5.01 19.03 -20.92
C ARG A 285 -5.98 19.04 -19.71
N GLY A 286 -7.26 19.32 -19.98
CA GLY A 286 -8.32 19.15 -18.99
C GLY A 286 -8.47 17.69 -18.53
N ARG A 287 -9.05 17.50 -17.35
CA ARG A 287 -9.42 16.18 -16.82
C ARG A 287 -10.59 15.60 -17.59
N LEU A 288 -10.54 14.32 -17.89
CA LEU A 288 -11.61 13.55 -18.50
C LEU A 288 -12.34 12.70 -17.43
N SER A 289 -13.30 11.88 -17.84
CA SER A 289 -13.92 10.91 -16.94
C SER A 289 -12.90 9.86 -16.46
N ILE A 290 -13.17 9.21 -15.33
CA ILE A 290 -12.29 8.17 -14.80
C ILE A 290 -12.09 7.02 -15.82
N ALA A 291 -13.13 6.67 -16.57
CA ALA A 291 -13.05 5.61 -17.58
C ALA A 291 -12.11 5.99 -18.73
N GLU A 292 -12.18 7.23 -19.20
CA GLU A 292 -11.29 7.75 -20.25
C GLU A 292 -9.85 7.87 -19.76
N GLU A 293 -9.62 8.39 -18.54
CA GLU A 293 -8.27 8.45 -17.95
C GLU A 293 -7.66 7.05 -17.80
N GLN A 294 -8.43 6.05 -17.41
CA GLN A 294 -7.97 4.66 -17.38
C GLN A 294 -7.64 4.14 -18.79
N ARG A 295 -8.48 4.39 -19.78
CA ARG A 295 -8.22 3.96 -21.17
C ARG A 295 -6.91 4.56 -21.71
N ILE A 296 -6.66 5.85 -21.46
CA ILE A 296 -5.41 6.51 -21.84
C ILE A 296 -4.23 5.85 -21.12
N ASN A 297 -4.38 5.53 -19.82
CA ASN A 297 -3.30 4.95 -19.02
C ASN A 297 -2.85 3.55 -19.47
N GLU A 298 -3.66 2.81 -20.22
CA GLU A 298 -3.25 1.52 -20.80
C GLU A 298 -2.03 1.65 -21.71
N SER A 299 -1.87 2.81 -22.40
CA SER A 299 -0.76 3.08 -23.33
C SER A 299 0.14 4.24 -22.91
N ALA A 300 -0.17 4.96 -21.84
CA ALA A 300 0.63 6.07 -21.33
C ALA A 300 2.08 5.64 -21.06
N GLN A 301 3.02 6.57 -21.06
CA GLN A 301 4.41 6.32 -20.69
C GLN A 301 4.50 5.99 -19.20
N CYS A 302 3.86 6.76 -18.33
CA CYS A 302 3.74 6.47 -16.91
C CYS A 302 2.44 5.68 -16.64
N LYS A 303 2.57 4.39 -16.29
CA LYS A 303 1.45 3.44 -16.15
C LYS A 303 1.16 3.14 -14.71
N ILE A 304 -0.10 3.24 -14.31
CA ILE A 304 -0.59 2.73 -13.03
C ILE A 304 -0.88 1.23 -13.19
N ILE A 305 0.04 0.40 -12.69
CA ILE A 305 -0.06 -1.05 -12.80
C ILE A 305 -0.76 -1.72 -11.61
N GLY A 306 -1.09 -0.95 -10.59
CA GLY A 306 -1.82 -1.40 -9.42
C GLY A 306 -2.29 -0.22 -8.59
N LEU A 307 -3.51 -0.30 -8.11
CA LEU A 307 -4.11 0.64 -7.17
C LEU A 307 -4.55 -0.13 -5.93
N THR A 308 -4.12 0.34 -4.77
CA THR A 308 -4.42 -0.24 -3.46
C THR A 308 -5.23 0.74 -2.64
N LEU A 309 -6.38 0.29 -2.14
CA LEU A 309 -7.26 1.07 -1.26
C LEU A 309 -7.36 0.38 0.10
N GLU A 310 -7.49 1.17 1.18
CA GLU A 310 -7.49 0.70 2.55
C GLU A 310 -8.87 0.91 3.19
N THR A 311 -9.48 -0.17 3.70
CA THR A 311 -10.80 -0.11 4.32
C THR A 311 -10.92 -1.06 5.51
N ARG A 312 -12.13 -1.25 6.01
CA ARG A 312 -12.47 -2.15 7.11
C ARG A 312 -13.15 -3.41 6.59
N PRO A 313 -13.02 -4.57 7.28
CA PRO A 313 -13.70 -5.80 6.87
C PRO A 313 -15.22 -5.66 6.79
N ASP A 314 -15.84 -4.95 7.73
CA ASP A 314 -17.28 -4.75 7.82
C ASP A 314 -17.86 -3.87 6.69
N THR A 315 -17.02 -3.14 5.96
CA THR A 315 -17.44 -2.31 4.82
C THR A 315 -17.35 -3.03 3.48
N VAL A 316 -16.75 -4.23 3.42
CA VAL A 316 -16.65 -5.02 2.20
C VAL A 316 -18.00 -5.69 1.91
N ASN A 317 -18.67 -5.19 0.89
CA ASN A 317 -19.96 -5.66 0.38
C ASN A 317 -20.01 -5.56 -1.15
N PRO A 318 -21.03 -6.12 -1.82
CA PRO A 318 -21.11 -6.12 -3.29
C PRO A 318 -20.98 -4.74 -3.93
N GLU A 319 -21.69 -3.73 -3.43
CA GLU A 319 -21.66 -2.38 -3.99
C GLU A 319 -20.27 -1.74 -3.86
N GLU A 320 -19.59 -1.96 -2.73
CA GLU A 320 -18.23 -1.47 -2.54
C GLU A 320 -17.25 -2.16 -3.51
N LEU A 321 -17.39 -3.47 -3.73
CA LEU A 321 -16.54 -4.19 -4.68
C LEU A 321 -16.69 -3.68 -6.11
N LEU A 322 -17.91 -3.39 -6.55
CA LEU A 322 -18.17 -2.78 -7.85
C LEU A 322 -17.51 -1.39 -7.96
N ARG A 323 -17.67 -0.54 -6.93
CA ARG A 323 -17.02 0.78 -6.89
C ARG A 323 -15.51 0.68 -6.91
N LEU A 324 -14.93 -0.18 -6.08
CA LEU A 324 -13.48 -0.39 -6.04
C LEU A 324 -12.95 -0.81 -7.42
N ARG A 325 -13.68 -1.67 -8.14
CA ARG A 325 -13.26 -2.10 -9.48
C ARG A 325 -13.38 -0.98 -10.51
N LYS A 326 -14.47 -0.19 -10.47
CA LYS A 326 -14.65 1.02 -11.27
C LYS A 326 -13.46 1.98 -11.11
N TYR A 327 -12.92 2.13 -9.89
CA TYR A 327 -11.75 2.98 -9.61
C TYR A 327 -10.43 2.36 -10.09
N GLY A 328 -10.41 1.15 -10.61
CA GLY A 328 -9.20 0.46 -11.05
C GLY A 328 -8.42 -0.23 -9.93
N CYS A 329 -9.03 -0.39 -8.74
CA CYS A 329 -8.43 -1.07 -7.60
C CYS A 329 -8.13 -2.54 -7.93
N THR A 330 -6.95 -3.00 -7.54
CA THR A 330 -6.51 -4.39 -7.69
C THR A 330 -6.14 -5.06 -6.37
N ARG A 331 -5.92 -4.26 -5.33
CA ARG A 331 -5.59 -4.75 -3.99
C ARG A 331 -6.40 -4.00 -2.95
N VAL A 332 -6.98 -4.73 -2.02
CA VAL A 332 -7.68 -4.16 -0.87
C VAL A 332 -6.88 -4.46 0.39
N GLN A 333 -6.60 -3.42 1.17
CA GLN A 333 -6.02 -3.56 2.50
C GLN A 333 -7.14 -3.48 3.53
N ILE A 334 -7.24 -4.50 4.37
CA ILE A 334 -8.28 -4.55 5.40
C ILE A 334 -7.68 -4.58 6.80
N GLY A 335 -8.17 -3.70 7.67
CA GLY A 335 -7.73 -3.62 9.04
C GLY A 335 -8.37 -4.70 9.92
N VAL A 336 -7.86 -5.92 9.89
CA VAL A 336 -8.30 -7.03 10.78
C VAL A 336 -7.91 -6.72 12.22
N GLN A 337 -6.70 -6.27 12.44
CA GLN A 337 -6.04 -5.86 13.66
C GLN A 337 -5.70 -7.03 14.59
N HIS A 338 -6.68 -7.81 15.02
CA HIS A 338 -6.53 -9.01 15.84
C HIS A 338 -7.59 -10.07 15.48
N THR A 339 -7.38 -11.33 15.87
CA THR A 339 -8.34 -12.43 15.65
C THR A 339 -9.16 -12.76 16.89
N ASN A 340 -8.84 -12.18 18.05
CA ASN A 340 -9.58 -12.35 19.30
C ASN A 340 -10.65 -11.25 19.45
N ASP A 341 -11.92 -11.66 19.48
CA ASP A 341 -13.08 -10.76 19.53
C ASP A 341 -13.18 -9.96 20.83
N ALA A 342 -12.69 -10.49 21.96
CA ALA A 342 -12.66 -9.74 23.22
C ALA A 342 -11.71 -8.54 23.14
N ILE A 343 -10.55 -8.71 22.51
CA ILE A 343 -9.60 -7.62 22.24
C ILE A 343 -10.23 -6.61 21.28
N LEU A 344 -10.83 -7.05 20.17
CA LEU A 344 -11.51 -6.19 19.21
C LEU A 344 -12.64 -5.38 19.85
N LYS A 345 -13.41 -6.00 20.75
CA LYS A 345 -14.45 -5.34 21.53
C LYS A 345 -13.84 -4.27 22.47
N LYS A 346 -12.78 -4.61 23.20
CA LYS A 346 -12.12 -3.70 24.16
C LYS A 346 -11.61 -2.42 23.48
N ILE A 347 -11.05 -2.53 22.28
CA ILE A 347 -10.53 -1.38 21.51
C ILE A 347 -11.61 -0.66 20.68
N ASN A 348 -12.89 -0.98 20.87
CA ASN A 348 -14.01 -0.42 20.13
C ASN A 348 -13.93 -0.61 18.62
N ARG A 349 -13.40 -1.76 18.16
CA ARG A 349 -13.24 -2.01 16.73
C ARG A 349 -14.57 -2.21 15.99
N ARG A 350 -15.58 -2.74 16.65
CA ARG A 350 -16.96 -2.92 16.13
C ARG A 350 -17.09 -3.80 14.89
N HIS A 351 -16.09 -4.59 14.57
CA HIS A 351 -16.14 -5.77 13.72
C HIS A 351 -15.35 -6.88 14.41
N TYR A 352 -15.60 -8.10 14.01
CA TYR A 352 -15.08 -9.29 14.64
C TYR A 352 -14.39 -10.21 13.64
N ARG A 353 -13.85 -11.33 14.11
CA ARG A 353 -13.14 -12.32 13.29
C ARG A 353 -13.99 -12.82 12.11
N GLU A 354 -15.29 -13.03 12.32
CA GLU A 354 -16.21 -13.47 11.27
C GLU A 354 -16.34 -12.44 10.12
N ASP A 355 -16.39 -11.14 10.44
CA ASP A 355 -16.41 -10.08 9.42
C ASP A 355 -15.15 -10.12 8.57
N ALA A 356 -14.00 -10.37 9.19
CA ALA A 356 -12.74 -10.52 8.47
C ALA A 356 -12.76 -11.75 7.53
N ALA A 357 -13.23 -12.90 8.01
CA ALA A 357 -13.34 -14.12 7.22
C ALA A 357 -14.31 -13.94 6.04
N ARG A 358 -15.47 -13.30 6.26
CA ARG A 358 -16.44 -12.97 5.21
C ARG A 358 -15.84 -12.04 4.16
N ALA A 359 -15.17 -10.96 4.58
CA ALA A 359 -14.53 -10.01 3.69
C ALA A 359 -13.42 -10.65 2.85
N ILE A 360 -12.57 -11.48 3.46
CA ILE A 360 -11.51 -12.22 2.77
C ILE A 360 -12.09 -13.13 1.70
N ARG A 361 -13.16 -13.87 2.00
CA ARG A 361 -13.84 -14.75 1.04
C ARG A 361 -14.37 -13.95 -0.16
N LEU A 362 -15.15 -12.88 0.09
CA LEU A 362 -15.69 -12.02 -0.96
C LEU A 362 -14.59 -11.44 -1.85
N LEU A 363 -13.53 -10.89 -1.26
CA LEU A 363 -12.41 -10.31 -2.01
C LEU A 363 -11.67 -11.35 -2.86
N LYS A 364 -11.49 -12.58 -2.37
CA LYS A 364 -10.85 -13.65 -3.13
C LYS A 364 -11.71 -14.12 -4.29
N ASP A 365 -13.00 -14.35 -4.06
CA ASP A 365 -13.93 -14.82 -5.09
C ASP A 365 -14.23 -13.75 -6.15
N THR A 366 -13.99 -12.48 -5.83
CA THR A 366 -14.01 -11.35 -6.77
C THR A 366 -12.63 -10.94 -7.30
N CYS A 367 -11.65 -11.85 -7.19
CA CYS A 367 -10.31 -11.75 -7.79
C CYS A 367 -9.34 -10.75 -7.14
N TYR A 368 -9.70 -9.99 -6.09
CA TYR A 368 -8.81 -9.01 -5.48
C TYR A 368 -7.61 -9.64 -4.76
N LYS A 369 -6.48 -8.92 -4.77
CA LYS A 369 -5.36 -9.15 -3.85
C LYS A 369 -5.71 -8.61 -2.46
N ILE A 370 -5.29 -9.30 -1.41
CA ILE A 370 -5.64 -8.96 -0.03
C ILE A 370 -4.40 -8.74 0.81
N ASP A 371 -4.35 -7.59 1.48
CA ASP A 371 -3.37 -7.26 2.50
C ASP A 371 -4.11 -7.06 3.84
N ILE A 372 -3.70 -7.74 4.90
CA ILE A 372 -4.28 -7.53 6.23
C ILE A 372 -3.33 -6.77 7.15
N HIS A 373 -3.92 -5.96 8.01
CA HIS A 373 -3.18 -5.32 9.09
C HIS A 373 -3.40 -6.12 10.37
N LEU A 374 -2.30 -6.45 11.06
CA LEU A 374 -2.27 -7.11 12.35
C LEU A 374 -1.55 -6.20 13.36
N MET A 375 -2.12 -6.08 14.54
CA MET A 375 -1.63 -5.19 15.58
C MET A 375 -1.35 -5.99 16.88
N PRO A 376 -0.15 -6.53 17.04
CA PRO A 376 0.26 -7.04 18.35
C PRO A 376 0.34 -5.90 19.38
N ASN A 377 0.31 -6.25 20.66
CA ASN A 377 0.40 -5.29 21.77
C ASN A 377 -0.83 -4.37 21.92
N LEU A 378 -2.02 -4.78 21.46
CA LEU A 378 -3.25 -4.04 21.70
C LEU A 378 -3.70 -4.14 23.17
N PRO A 379 -4.45 -3.13 23.70
CA PRO A 379 -5.02 -3.23 25.06
C PRO A 379 -5.84 -4.49 25.27
N GLY A 380 -5.44 -5.30 26.23
CA GLY A 380 -6.03 -6.61 26.53
C GLY A 380 -5.37 -7.78 25.84
N SER A 381 -4.35 -7.54 25.02
CA SER A 381 -3.51 -8.60 24.47
C SER A 381 -2.32 -8.90 25.41
N SER A 382 -1.64 -9.98 25.11
CA SER A 382 -0.38 -10.43 25.74
C SER A 382 0.51 -11.06 24.66
N PRO A 383 1.82 -11.27 24.93
CA PRO A 383 2.70 -11.97 24.01
C PRO A 383 2.15 -13.31 23.50
N ASP A 384 1.49 -14.07 24.38
CA ASP A 384 0.93 -15.37 24.00
C ASP A 384 -0.35 -15.24 23.16
N LEU A 385 -1.23 -14.29 23.47
CA LEU A 385 -2.41 -14.01 22.65
C LEU A 385 -2.01 -13.53 21.24
N ASP A 386 -0.95 -12.71 21.14
CA ASP A 386 -0.43 -12.26 19.86
C ASP A 386 0.25 -13.38 19.06
N LYS A 387 0.92 -14.32 19.72
CA LYS A 387 1.40 -15.56 19.07
C LYS A 387 0.23 -16.41 18.56
N HIS A 388 -0.84 -16.52 19.34
CA HIS A 388 -2.07 -17.22 18.90
C HIS A 388 -2.74 -16.53 17.70
N MET A 389 -2.80 -15.19 17.68
CA MET A 389 -3.24 -14.44 16.50
C MET A 389 -2.46 -14.82 15.24
N PHE A 390 -1.12 -14.93 15.32
CA PHE A 390 -0.33 -15.38 14.17
C PHE A 390 -0.61 -16.83 13.78
N LEU A 391 -0.82 -17.73 14.74
CA LEU A 391 -1.21 -19.11 14.44
C LEU A 391 -2.57 -19.19 13.77
N ASP A 392 -3.53 -18.39 14.22
CA ASP A 392 -4.87 -18.37 13.65
C ASP A 392 -4.82 -17.92 12.18
N VAL A 393 -4.15 -16.82 11.85
CA VAL A 393 -4.01 -16.38 10.44
C VAL A 393 -3.12 -17.28 9.57
N LEU A 394 -2.28 -18.13 10.17
CA LEU A 394 -1.48 -19.11 9.44
C LEU A 394 -2.23 -20.41 9.16
N ASN A 395 -3.03 -20.87 10.11
CA ASN A 395 -3.62 -22.21 10.07
C ASN A 395 -5.09 -22.20 9.63
N SER A 396 -5.82 -21.10 9.89
CA SER A 396 -7.23 -21.01 9.50
C SER A 396 -7.37 -20.81 7.99
N GLU A 397 -8.13 -21.68 7.35
CA GLU A 397 -8.45 -21.58 5.92
C GLU A 397 -9.13 -20.23 5.58
N ASP A 398 -10.01 -19.74 6.46
CA ASP A 398 -10.78 -18.52 6.26
C ASP A 398 -9.95 -17.24 6.31
N LEU A 399 -8.80 -17.28 6.98
CA LEU A 399 -7.92 -16.13 7.16
C LEU A 399 -6.67 -16.15 6.27
N GLN A 400 -6.55 -17.11 5.35
CA GLN A 400 -5.46 -17.14 4.37
C GLN A 400 -5.54 -15.95 3.43
N VAL A 401 -4.49 -15.13 3.40
CA VAL A 401 -4.39 -13.91 2.59
C VAL A 401 -3.05 -13.85 1.85
N ASP A 402 -2.85 -12.79 1.06
CA ASP A 402 -1.67 -12.67 0.21
C ASP A 402 -0.53 -11.92 0.90
N GLN A 403 -0.87 -10.94 1.74
CA GLN A 403 0.10 -10.02 2.34
C GLN A 403 -0.31 -9.63 3.76
N TRP A 404 0.70 -9.31 4.59
CA TRP A 404 0.50 -8.77 5.93
C TRP A 404 1.30 -7.49 6.14
N LYS A 405 0.69 -6.56 6.89
CA LYS A 405 1.36 -5.48 7.60
C LYS A 405 1.22 -5.74 9.09
N ILE A 406 2.34 -5.79 9.79
CA ILE A 406 2.35 -5.96 11.24
C ILE A 406 2.70 -4.60 11.84
N TYR A 407 1.77 -4.05 12.60
CA TYR A 407 1.89 -2.75 13.24
C TYR A 407 1.70 -2.92 14.75
N PRO A 408 2.78 -3.15 15.52
CA PRO A 408 2.68 -3.15 16.97
C PRO A 408 1.94 -1.90 17.45
N CYS A 409 1.07 -2.06 18.44
CA CYS A 409 0.32 -0.94 18.99
C CYS A 409 1.25 -0.03 19.79
N GLU A 410 1.37 1.20 19.33
CA GLU A 410 2.10 2.26 19.98
C GLU A 410 1.11 3.20 20.68
N VAL A 411 1.43 3.68 21.87
CA VAL A 411 0.68 4.73 22.55
C VAL A 411 1.11 6.08 21.96
N VAL A 412 0.18 6.73 21.27
CA VAL A 412 0.44 8.02 20.62
C VAL A 412 -0.59 9.06 21.07
N PRO A 413 -0.29 10.37 20.97
CA PRO A 413 -1.25 11.43 21.28
C PRO A 413 -2.57 11.29 20.51
N TRP A 414 -3.61 11.96 21.01
CA TRP A 414 -4.97 12.00 20.42
C TRP A 414 -5.64 10.63 20.29
N THR A 415 -5.29 9.68 21.16
CA THR A 415 -5.92 8.37 21.25
C THR A 415 -6.56 8.15 22.62
N LYS A 416 -7.57 7.29 22.69
CA LYS A 416 -8.15 6.89 23.96
C LYS A 416 -7.21 5.98 24.76
N ILE A 417 -6.37 5.19 24.09
CA ILE A 417 -5.39 4.33 24.75
C ILE A 417 -4.29 5.13 25.48
N LYS A 418 -4.02 6.38 25.04
CA LYS A 418 -3.14 7.29 25.77
C LYS A 418 -3.66 7.59 27.16
N LYS A 419 -4.98 7.87 27.27
CA LYS A 419 -5.61 8.08 28.57
C LYS A 419 -5.46 6.86 29.48
N TRP A 420 -5.69 5.65 28.95
CA TRP A 420 -5.50 4.41 29.70
C TRP A 420 -4.04 4.17 30.13
N PHE A 421 -3.10 4.59 29.29
CA PHE A 421 -1.67 4.54 29.61
C PHE A 421 -1.32 5.50 30.75
N ASP A 422 -1.79 6.74 30.71
CA ASP A 422 -1.60 7.75 31.76
C ASP A 422 -2.22 7.31 33.10
N GLU A 423 -3.36 6.61 33.04
CA GLU A 423 -4.06 6.05 34.21
C GLU A 423 -3.43 4.74 34.72
N GLY A 424 -2.42 4.20 34.03
CA GLY A 424 -1.81 2.91 34.36
C GLY A 424 -2.68 1.68 34.10
N THR A 425 -3.84 1.85 33.42
CA THR A 425 -4.76 0.75 33.10
C THR A 425 -4.40 -0.01 31.82
N PHE A 426 -3.49 0.52 31.04
CA PHE A 426 -2.87 -0.14 29.90
C PHE A 426 -1.34 0.11 29.91
N VAL A 427 -0.58 -0.97 29.98
CA VAL A 427 0.88 -0.94 29.83
C VAL A 427 1.24 -1.86 28.68
N PRO A 428 1.78 -1.30 27.56
CA PRO A 428 2.26 -2.13 26.46
C PRO A 428 3.48 -2.96 26.91
N TYR A 429 3.57 -4.21 26.45
CA TYR A 429 4.75 -5.04 26.71
C TYR A 429 5.98 -4.53 25.96
N GLY A 430 7.17 -4.85 26.48
CA GLY A 430 8.41 -4.26 26.03
C GLY A 430 9.02 -4.87 24.76
N LEU A 431 10.24 -4.41 24.44
CA LEU A 431 10.96 -4.78 23.22
C LEU A 431 11.25 -6.28 23.13
N ASP A 432 11.70 -6.90 24.21
CA ASP A 432 12.10 -8.32 24.19
C ASP A 432 10.91 -9.23 23.88
N ASP A 433 9.77 -8.98 24.50
CA ASP A 433 8.53 -9.71 24.23
C ASP A 433 8.06 -9.47 22.80
N LEU A 434 8.12 -8.21 22.32
CA LEU A 434 7.75 -7.90 20.93
C LEU A 434 8.66 -8.60 19.92
N VAL A 435 9.96 -8.64 20.16
CA VAL A 435 10.92 -9.37 19.31
C VAL A 435 10.56 -10.85 19.27
N GLN A 436 10.25 -11.48 20.43
CA GLN A 436 9.83 -12.88 20.47
C GLN A 436 8.54 -13.14 19.71
N VAL A 437 7.53 -12.28 19.86
CA VAL A 437 6.25 -12.35 19.13
C VAL A 437 6.47 -12.21 17.61
N LEU A 438 7.28 -11.25 17.18
CA LEU A 438 7.61 -11.04 15.77
C LEU A 438 8.40 -12.21 15.17
N MET A 439 9.39 -12.72 15.90
CA MET A 439 10.17 -13.89 15.48
C MET A 439 9.28 -15.13 15.35
N TYR A 440 8.34 -15.33 16.29
CA TYR A 440 7.38 -16.42 16.25
C TYR A 440 6.54 -16.42 14.97
N GLY A 441 5.94 -15.28 14.61
CA GLY A 441 5.17 -15.12 13.38
C GLY A 441 6.04 -15.25 12.12
N LYS A 442 7.22 -14.59 12.09
CA LYS A 442 8.11 -14.58 10.91
C LYS A 442 8.77 -15.93 10.63
N SER A 443 9.02 -16.77 11.65
CA SER A 443 9.60 -18.11 11.47
C SER A 443 8.61 -19.10 10.84
N ARG A 444 7.30 -18.87 11.06
CA ARG A 444 6.21 -19.76 10.62
C ARG A 444 5.51 -19.29 9.36
N VAL A 445 5.78 -18.06 8.88
CA VAL A 445 5.10 -17.47 7.73
C VAL A 445 5.24 -18.36 6.49
N HIS A 446 4.13 -18.61 5.82
CA HIS A 446 4.11 -19.38 4.59
C HIS A 446 4.87 -18.71 3.44
N PRO A 447 5.51 -19.48 2.55
CA PRO A 447 6.32 -18.95 1.45
C PRO A 447 5.51 -18.17 0.39
N TRP A 448 4.21 -18.27 0.39
CA TRP A 448 3.31 -17.50 -0.48
C TRP A 448 2.78 -16.20 0.13
N ILE A 449 3.14 -15.90 1.39
CA ILE A 449 2.75 -14.67 2.07
C ILE A 449 3.87 -13.62 1.94
N ARG A 450 3.49 -12.37 1.67
CA ARG A 450 4.39 -11.22 1.68
C ARG A 450 4.23 -10.40 2.95
N LEU A 451 5.26 -10.30 3.78
CA LEU A 451 5.30 -9.36 4.88
C LEU A 451 5.71 -7.97 4.35
N ASN A 452 4.72 -7.12 4.07
CA ASN A 452 4.96 -5.80 3.48
C ASN A 452 5.67 -4.87 4.45
N ARG A 453 5.18 -4.79 5.67
CA ARG A 453 5.72 -3.93 6.71
C ARG A 453 5.67 -4.65 8.07
N VAL A 454 6.65 -4.37 8.93
CA VAL A 454 6.78 -4.96 10.28
C VAL A 454 7.07 -3.79 11.23
N VAL A 455 6.55 -2.80 11.35
CA VAL A 455 6.56 -1.59 12.17
C VAL A 455 6.06 -0.43 11.31
N ARG A 456 5.36 0.50 11.91
CA ARG A 456 4.90 1.72 11.27
C ARG A 456 5.98 2.81 11.40
N ASP A 457 6.07 3.71 10.42
CA ASP A 457 7.01 4.83 10.45
C ASP A 457 6.41 6.01 11.26
N ILE A 458 6.15 5.78 12.55
CA ILE A 458 5.75 6.84 13.48
C ILE A 458 7.02 7.53 13.97
N PRO A 459 7.12 8.87 13.89
CA PRO A 459 8.27 9.58 14.43
C PRO A 459 8.36 9.42 15.96
N SER A 460 9.58 9.18 16.46
CA SER A 460 9.83 8.88 17.88
C SER A 460 9.21 9.87 18.87
N GLN A 461 9.12 11.14 18.50
CA GLN A 461 8.50 12.16 19.36
C GLN A 461 7.00 11.95 19.62
N TYR A 462 6.32 11.08 18.87
CA TYR A 462 4.92 10.73 19.09
C TYR A 462 4.74 9.44 19.90
N ILE A 463 5.78 8.63 20.07
CA ILE A 463 5.70 7.36 20.78
C ILE A 463 5.84 7.62 22.26
N LEU A 464 4.72 7.55 22.99
CA LEU A 464 4.67 7.79 24.45
C LEU A 464 4.79 6.50 25.24
N GLY A 465 4.48 5.37 24.61
CA GLY A 465 4.60 4.03 25.19
C GLY A 465 4.57 2.98 24.10
N GLY A 466 5.22 1.83 24.37
CA GLY A 466 5.45 0.78 23.38
C GLY A 466 6.92 0.74 22.94
N VAL A 467 7.19 0.38 21.69
CA VAL A 467 8.56 0.11 21.21
C VAL A 467 8.97 1.10 20.12
N ASP A 468 9.86 2.02 20.48
CA ASP A 468 10.46 2.99 19.55
C ASP A 468 11.79 2.48 18.98
N VAL A 469 11.72 1.54 18.03
CA VAL A 469 12.89 1.02 17.30
C VAL A 469 12.61 1.06 15.79
N PRO A 470 13.07 2.10 15.07
CA PRO A 470 12.75 2.32 13.66
C PRO A 470 13.17 1.17 12.73
N ASN A 471 14.29 0.50 13.02
CA ASN A 471 14.88 -0.58 12.22
C ASN A 471 14.55 -1.99 12.75
N LEU A 472 13.56 -2.13 13.62
CA LEU A 472 13.21 -3.41 14.28
C LEU A 472 13.03 -4.57 13.28
N ARG A 473 12.54 -4.32 12.06
CA ARG A 473 12.42 -5.33 11.02
C ARG A 473 13.76 -5.96 10.65
N GLU A 474 14.78 -5.14 10.42
CA GLU A 474 16.13 -5.55 10.03
C GLU A 474 16.84 -6.27 11.21
N ASP A 475 16.66 -5.77 12.41
CA ASP A 475 17.23 -6.35 13.65
C ASP A 475 16.67 -7.75 13.88
N VAL A 476 15.35 -7.92 13.86
CA VAL A 476 14.68 -9.23 13.95
C VAL A 476 15.13 -10.16 12.82
N ALA A 477 15.25 -9.67 11.59
CA ALA A 477 15.72 -10.50 10.47
C ALA A 477 17.20 -10.92 10.64
N SER A 478 18.02 -10.06 11.23
CA SER A 478 19.42 -10.36 11.56
C SER A 478 19.55 -11.44 12.64
N ILE A 479 18.79 -11.30 13.73
CA ILE A 479 18.71 -12.30 14.82
C ILE A 479 18.30 -13.65 14.26
N MET A 480 17.21 -13.70 13.50
CA MET A 480 16.69 -14.95 12.90
C MET A 480 17.71 -15.63 11.98
N ARG A 481 18.48 -14.85 11.19
CA ARG A 481 19.56 -15.42 10.34
C ARG A 481 20.68 -16.02 11.18
N LYS A 482 21.11 -15.33 12.24
CA LYS A 482 22.15 -15.83 13.17
C LYS A 482 21.73 -17.13 13.86
N GLN A 483 20.44 -17.31 14.13
CA GLN A 483 19.85 -18.52 14.72
C GLN A 483 19.57 -19.61 13.69
N GLY A 484 19.93 -19.46 12.43
CA GLY A 484 19.68 -20.46 11.37
C GLY A 484 18.22 -20.61 10.95
N ASN A 485 17.32 -19.71 11.36
CA ASN A 485 15.89 -19.77 11.05
C ASN A 485 15.40 -18.49 10.31
N PRO A 486 15.85 -18.26 9.07
CA PRO A 486 15.48 -17.07 8.31
C PRO A 486 14.00 -17.07 7.92
N CYS A 487 13.40 -15.87 7.87
CA CYS A 487 12.02 -15.68 7.44
C CYS A 487 11.81 -16.11 5.97
N LYS A 488 10.78 -16.94 5.73
CA LYS A 488 10.46 -17.52 4.40
C LYS A 488 9.49 -16.67 3.56
N CYS A 489 9.06 -15.49 4.05
CA CYS A 489 8.11 -14.67 3.31
C CYS A 489 8.67 -14.20 1.94
N ILE A 490 7.78 -13.87 1.03
CA ILE A 490 8.15 -13.41 -0.33
C ILE A 490 9.18 -12.27 -0.26
N ARG A 491 8.93 -11.21 0.56
CA ARG A 491 9.82 -10.05 0.63
C ARG A 491 11.24 -10.37 1.06
N CYS A 492 11.43 -11.34 1.96
CA CYS A 492 12.77 -11.76 2.39
C CYS A 492 13.51 -12.59 1.32
N ARG A 493 12.78 -13.13 0.35
CA ARG A 493 13.30 -13.99 -0.72
C ARG A 493 13.38 -13.30 -2.08
N GLU A 494 12.99 -12.04 -2.22
CA GLU A 494 13.09 -11.31 -3.49
C GLU A 494 14.50 -11.43 -4.09
N VAL A 495 14.54 -11.71 -5.40
CA VAL A 495 15.81 -12.00 -6.10
C VAL A 495 16.69 -10.76 -6.27
N HIS A 496 16.09 -9.56 -6.27
CA HIS A 496 16.77 -8.30 -6.58
C HIS A 496 17.58 -8.39 -7.88
N ASP A 497 18.91 -8.26 -7.79
CA ASP A 497 19.85 -8.34 -8.93
C ASP A 497 20.71 -9.63 -8.94
N ASN A 498 20.32 -10.65 -8.19
CA ASN A 498 21.06 -11.91 -8.13
C ASN A 498 20.92 -12.72 -9.42
N LYS A 499 21.84 -12.47 -10.36
CA LYS A 499 21.87 -13.11 -11.68
C LYS A 499 22.03 -14.64 -11.60
N LYS A 500 22.76 -15.15 -10.58
CA LYS A 500 22.92 -16.61 -10.38
C LYS A 500 21.58 -17.24 -10.04
N ALA A 501 20.87 -16.70 -9.08
CA ALA A 501 19.54 -17.19 -8.70
C ALA A 501 18.53 -17.18 -9.87
N VAL A 502 18.61 -16.18 -10.76
CA VAL A 502 17.78 -16.11 -11.97
C VAL A 502 18.08 -17.25 -12.94
N ARG A 503 19.38 -17.59 -13.15
CA ARG A 503 19.76 -18.68 -14.06
C ARG A 503 19.37 -20.07 -13.53
N GLU A 504 19.41 -20.25 -12.22
CA GLU A 504 19.12 -21.50 -11.54
C GLU A 504 17.62 -21.65 -11.17
N ALA A 505 16.77 -20.70 -11.59
CA ALA A 505 15.38 -20.67 -11.18
C ALA A 505 14.55 -21.78 -11.83
N GLU A 506 13.85 -22.54 -11.00
CA GLU A 506 12.93 -23.61 -11.36
C GLU A 506 11.49 -23.24 -11.07
N LEU A 507 10.55 -23.81 -11.81
CA LEU A 507 9.12 -23.66 -11.57
C LEU A 507 8.70 -24.49 -10.36
N VAL A 508 8.02 -23.85 -9.41
CA VAL A 508 7.51 -24.46 -8.17
C VAL A 508 6.04 -24.16 -8.05
N VAL A 509 5.24 -25.20 -7.84
CA VAL A 509 3.80 -25.10 -7.60
C VAL A 509 3.49 -25.49 -6.16
N ARG A 510 2.82 -24.61 -5.43
CA ARG A 510 2.28 -24.89 -4.08
C ARG A 510 0.78 -24.77 -4.12
N HIS A 511 0.11 -25.78 -3.62
CA HIS A 511 -1.35 -25.82 -3.47
C HIS A 511 -1.71 -25.67 -1.99
N TYR A 512 -2.74 -24.88 -1.71
CA TYR A 512 -3.32 -24.75 -0.37
C TYR A 512 -4.81 -24.39 -0.48
N ARG A 513 -5.55 -24.61 0.60
CA ARG A 513 -6.95 -24.19 0.70
C ARG A 513 -7.03 -22.78 1.27
N GLY A 514 -7.97 -21.96 0.77
CA GLY A 514 -8.19 -20.61 1.28
C GLY A 514 -9.60 -20.12 1.03
N SER A 515 -10.36 -19.87 2.11
CA SER A 515 -11.73 -19.32 2.07
C SER A 515 -12.66 -20.08 1.12
N GLY A 516 -12.66 -21.44 1.20
CA GLY A 516 -13.52 -22.32 0.42
C GLY A 516 -13.10 -22.51 -1.04
N GLY A 517 -11.89 -22.13 -1.44
CA GLY A 517 -11.34 -22.36 -2.77
C GLY A 517 -9.95 -22.98 -2.73
N ASP A 518 -9.52 -23.50 -3.88
CA ASP A 518 -8.17 -24.02 -4.09
C ASP A 518 -7.27 -22.90 -4.60
N GLU A 519 -6.17 -22.66 -3.90
CA GLU A 519 -5.20 -21.62 -4.23
C GLU A 519 -3.91 -22.26 -4.71
N TYR A 520 -3.38 -21.80 -5.82
CA TYR A 520 -2.10 -22.23 -6.37
C TYR A 520 -1.13 -21.05 -6.39
N PHE A 521 -0.02 -21.20 -5.69
CA PHE A 521 1.10 -20.28 -5.75
C PHE A 521 2.17 -20.87 -6.66
N ILE A 522 2.23 -20.39 -7.88
CA ILE A 522 3.13 -20.84 -8.94
C ILE A 522 4.28 -19.85 -9.02
N SER A 523 5.50 -20.28 -8.78
CA SER A 523 6.65 -19.37 -8.66
C SER A 523 7.90 -19.89 -9.37
N PHE A 524 8.80 -18.99 -9.77
CA PHE A 524 10.16 -19.33 -10.12
C PHE A 524 11.07 -19.04 -8.93
N GLU A 525 11.75 -20.06 -8.43
CA GLU A 525 12.63 -20.00 -7.26
C GLU A 525 13.96 -20.67 -7.56
N ASN A 526 15.07 -20.23 -6.93
CA ASN A 526 16.34 -20.93 -7.03
C ASN A 526 16.28 -22.29 -6.30
N LYS A 527 17.28 -23.15 -6.49
CA LYS A 527 17.28 -24.55 -6.04
C LYS A 527 17.04 -24.70 -4.54
N ASP A 528 17.64 -23.87 -3.69
CA ASP A 528 17.48 -23.89 -2.23
C ASP A 528 16.24 -23.13 -1.72
N ARG A 529 15.41 -22.60 -2.62
CA ARG A 529 14.20 -21.82 -2.32
C ARG A 529 14.43 -20.53 -1.52
N SER A 530 15.67 -20.08 -1.41
CA SER A 530 16.03 -18.85 -0.70
C SER A 530 15.74 -17.57 -1.49
N LYS A 531 15.55 -17.68 -2.82
CA LYS A 531 15.25 -16.57 -3.73
C LYS A 531 14.06 -16.88 -4.62
N ILE A 532 13.20 -15.85 -4.80
CA ILE A 532 12.04 -15.90 -5.68
C ILE A 532 12.20 -14.85 -6.80
N CYS A 533 12.05 -15.30 -8.04
CA CYS A 533 12.18 -14.47 -9.25
C CYS A 533 10.84 -13.93 -9.74
N GLY A 534 9.75 -14.60 -9.39
CA GLY A 534 8.40 -14.19 -9.74
C GLY A 534 7.38 -15.23 -9.31
N PHE A 535 6.12 -14.86 -9.34
CA PHE A 535 5.01 -15.75 -9.00
C PHE A 535 3.71 -15.34 -9.68
N VAL A 536 2.79 -16.30 -9.76
CA VAL A 536 1.37 -16.09 -10.06
C VAL A 536 0.51 -16.73 -8.97
N ARG A 537 -0.61 -16.08 -8.63
CA ARG A 537 -1.64 -16.60 -7.73
C ARG A 537 -2.87 -16.99 -8.54
N LEU A 538 -3.15 -18.28 -8.60
CA LEU A 538 -4.34 -18.82 -9.24
C LEU A 538 -5.30 -19.30 -8.15
N ARG A 539 -6.57 -18.96 -8.26
CA ARG A 539 -7.66 -19.46 -7.43
C ARG A 539 -8.67 -20.21 -8.28
N LEU A 540 -9.05 -21.37 -7.81
CA LEU A 540 -10.16 -22.17 -8.34
C LEU A 540 -11.28 -22.17 -7.29
N SER A 541 -12.41 -21.55 -7.63
CA SER A 541 -13.57 -21.43 -6.73
C SER A 541 -14.86 -21.63 -7.51
N ARG A 542 -15.75 -22.43 -6.95
CA ARG A 542 -17.10 -22.58 -7.51
C ARG A 542 -17.95 -21.32 -7.35
N ASN A 543 -17.52 -20.41 -6.47
CA ASN A 543 -18.19 -19.15 -6.18
C ASN A 543 -17.45 -17.95 -6.80
N ALA A 544 -16.70 -18.16 -7.89
CA ALA A 544 -16.02 -17.09 -8.60
C ALA A 544 -17.03 -16.02 -9.05
N GLY A 545 -16.68 -14.74 -8.82
CA GLY A 545 -17.61 -13.61 -9.04
C GLY A 545 -18.50 -13.29 -7.85
N ALA A 546 -18.73 -14.25 -6.94
CA ALA A 546 -19.52 -14.10 -5.71
C ALA A 546 -20.93 -13.47 -5.92
N GLY A 547 -21.53 -13.63 -7.11
CA GLY A 547 -22.77 -12.96 -7.51
C GLY A 547 -22.65 -11.44 -7.73
N VAL A 548 -21.40 -10.92 -7.72
CA VAL A 548 -21.12 -9.49 -7.91
C VAL A 548 -20.63 -9.19 -9.32
N PHE A 549 -19.80 -10.07 -9.88
CA PHE A 549 -19.22 -9.94 -11.22
C PHE A 549 -19.59 -11.17 -12.07
N PRO A 550 -20.66 -11.05 -12.90
CA PRO A 550 -21.11 -12.15 -13.76
C PRO A 550 -20.03 -12.67 -14.71
N GLU A 551 -19.12 -11.80 -15.17
CA GLU A 551 -18.02 -12.15 -16.06
C GLU A 551 -16.99 -13.10 -15.43
N LEU A 552 -16.97 -13.21 -14.09
CA LEU A 552 -16.10 -14.14 -13.36
C LEU A 552 -16.76 -15.51 -13.11
N GLU A 553 -18.05 -15.66 -13.33
CA GLU A 553 -18.75 -16.93 -13.08
C GLU A 553 -18.18 -18.06 -13.94
N GLY A 554 -17.89 -19.19 -13.31
CA GLY A 554 -17.31 -20.35 -13.99
C GLY A 554 -15.86 -20.16 -14.46
N THR A 555 -15.18 -19.07 -14.09
CA THR A 555 -13.78 -18.82 -14.45
C THR A 555 -12.81 -19.23 -13.34
N ALA A 556 -11.59 -19.64 -13.73
CA ALA A 556 -10.45 -19.66 -12.83
C ALA A 556 -9.90 -18.22 -12.67
N LEU A 557 -9.41 -17.86 -11.49
CA LEU A 557 -9.08 -16.48 -11.16
C LEU A 557 -7.57 -16.30 -10.99
N VAL A 558 -6.92 -15.51 -11.83
CA VAL A 558 -5.54 -15.03 -11.63
C VAL A 558 -5.58 -13.71 -10.85
N ARG A 559 -5.25 -13.80 -9.55
CA ARG A 559 -5.35 -12.68 -8.62
C ARG A 559 -4.10 -11.80 -8.59
N GLU A 560 -2.94 -12.33 -8.95
CA GLU A 560 -1.68 -11.60 -9.03
C GLU A 560 -0.70 -12.30 -9.97
N LEU A 561 -0.02 -11.54 -10.81
CA LEU A 561 1.19 -11.95 -11.52
C LEU A 561 2.28 -10.92 -11.22
N HIS A 562 3.42 -11.35 -10.71
CA HIS A 562 4.55 -10.47 -10.40
C HIS A 562 5.88 -11.12 -10.79
N VAL A 563 6.73 -10.39 -11.49
CA VAL A 563 8.10 -10.80 -11.79
C VAL A 563 9.06 -9.78 -11.18
N TYR A 564 9.90 -10.25 -10.27
CA TYR A 564 10.91 -9.44 -9.58
C TYR A 564 12.12 -9.17 -10.46
N GLY A 565 12.82 -8.11 -10.15
CA GLY A 565 14.05 -7.69 -10.80
C GLY A 565 14.21 -6.18 -10.75
N VAL A 566 15.35 -5.68 -11.19
CA VAL A 566 15.55 -4.23 -11.33
C VAL A 566 14.54 -3.70 -12.34
N LEU A 567 13.85 -2.62 -11.98
CA LEU A 567 12.91 -1.94 -12.88
C LEU A 567 13.68 -1.47 -14.13
N ILE A 568 13.25 -1.95 -15.29
CA ILE A 568 13.77 -1.55 -16.58
C ILE A 568 12.68 -0.79 -17.30
N ALA A 569 13.01 0.39 -17.81
CA ALA A 569 12.08 1.17 -18.61
C ALA A 569 11.52 0.36 -19.78
N THR A 570 10.26 0.55 -20.11
CA THR A 570 9.54 -0.24 -21.11
C THR A 570 10.19 -0.15 -22.51
N GLU A 571 10.91 0.93 -22.76
CA GLU A 571 11.61 1.22 -24.02
C GLU A 571 12.98 0.50 -24.12
N ASN A 572 13.62 0.20 -23.01
CA ASN A 572 14.94 -0.41 -22.97
C ASN A 572 14.87 -1.95 -22.89
N LYS A 573 14.98 -2.63 -24.00
CA LYS A 573 15.05 -4.11 -24.09
C LYS A 573 16.42 -4.64 -23.66
N VAL A 574 16.72 -4.67 -22.38
CA VAL A 574 17.93 -5.34 -21.86
C VAL A 574 17.66 -6.86 -21.74
N LYS A 575 18.22 -7.65 -22.64
CA LYS A 575 17.99 -9.11 -22.80
C LYS A 575 18.35 -10.01 -21.60
N LYS A 576 18.86 -9.50 -20.47
CA LYS A 576 19.44 -10.33 -19.38
C LYS A 576 18.86 -10.10 -17.97
N SER A 577 17.73 -9.38 -17.83
CA SER A 577 17.10 -9.22 -16.51
C SER A 577 16.00 -10.27 -16.29
N ALA A 578 15.67 -10.56 -15.01
CA ALA A 578 14.61 -11.50 -14.66
C ALA A 578 13.26 -11.14 -15.29
N GLN A 579 12.97 -9.85 -15.48
CA GLN A 579 11.77 -9.36 -16.12
C GLN A 579 11.65 -9.74 -17.61
N HIS A 580 12.76 -10.06 -18.28
CA HIS A 580 12.81 -10.37 -19.72
C HIS A 580 13.09 -11.85 -20.05
N VAL A 581 13.27 -12.72 -19.04
CA VAL A 581 13.51 -14.17 -19.24
C VAL A 581 12.20 -14.94 -19.58
N GLY A 582 11.07 -14.25 -19.63
CA GLY A 582 9.78 -14.87 -19.98
C GLY A 582 9.12 -15.64 -18.83
N PHE A 583 9.56 -15.46 -17.59
CA PHE A 583 8.95 -16.13 -16.42
C PHE A 583 7.45 -15.87 -16.30
N GLY A 584 7.00 -14.64 -16.56
CA GLY A 584 5.58 -14.30 -16.51
C GLY A 584 4.72 -15.15 -17.44
N LYS A 585 5.14 -15.30 -18.71
CA LYS A 585 4.43 -16.14 -19.70
C LYS A 585 4.42 -17.62 -19.31
N ARG A 586 5.54 -18.13 -18.78
CA ARG A 586 5.65 -19.54 -18.36
C ARG A 586 4.75 -19.84 -17.16
N MET A 587 4.69 -18.92 -16.17
CA MET A 587 3.80 -19.06 -15.01
C MET A 587 2.33 -18.98 -15.40
N MET A 588 1.96 -18.08 -16.32
CA MET A 588 0.57 -17.99 -16.81
C MET A 588 0.18 -19.27 -17.56
N ARG A 589 1.01 -19.80 -18.44
CA ARG A 589 0.76 -21.08 -19.11
C ARG A 589 0.59 -22.24 -18.12
N GLU A 590 1.33 -22.25 -17.03
CA GLU A 590 1.14 -23.28 -15.99
C GLU A 590 -0.17 -23.07 -15.22
N ALA A 591 -0.56 -21.85 -14.94
CA ALA A 591 -1.85 -21.53 -14.34
C ALA A 591 -3.01 -21.97 -15.26
N GLU A 592 -2.92 -21.69 -16.56
CA GLU A 592 -3.88 -22.14 -17.58
C GLU A 592 -3.99 -23.68 -17.62
N LYS A 593 -2.87 -24.41 -17.60
CA LYS A 593 -2.86 -25.89 -17.55
C LYS A 593 -3.53 -26.43 -16.29
N ILE A 594 -3.26 -25.84 -15.11
CA ILE A 594 -3.88 -26.24 -13.85
C ILE A 594 -5.38 -26.01 -13.92
N ALA A 595 -5.81 -24.82 -14.36
CA ALA A 595 -7.23 -24.49 -14.52
C ALA A 595 -7.93 -25.47 -15.49
N TRP A 596 -7.32 -25.71 -16.65
CA TRP A 596 -7.85 -26.66 -17.63
C TRP A 596 -8.03 -28.08 -17.08
N ARG A 597 -7.01 -28.60 -16.38
CA ARG A 597 -7.07 -29.93 -15.75
C ARG A 597 -8.14 -30.02 -14.66
N ALA A 598 -8.44 -28.91 -14.00
CA ALA A 598 -9.50 -28.80 -13.01
C ALA A 598 -10.91 -28.58 -13.62
N GLY A 599 -11.02 -28.58 -14.97
CA GLY A 599 -12.28 -28.47 -15.67
C GLY A 599 -12.70 -27.05 -16.06
N TYR A 600 -11.94 -26.02 -15.73
CA TYR A 600 -12.21 -24.64 -16.15
C TYR A 600 -11.85 -24.43 -17.63
N ARG A 601 -12.70 -23.71 -18.34
CA ARG A 601 -12.50 -23.39 -19.77
C ARG A 601 -12.23 -21.89 -20.01
N ARG A 602 -12.39 -21.10 -18.95
CA ARG A 602 -12.13 -19.66 -18.94
C ARG A 602 -11.26 -19.32 -17.74
N ILE A 603 -10.42 -18.31 -17.92
CA ILE A 603 -9.54 -17.80 -16.87
C ILE A 603 -9.58 -16.28 -16.88
N ALA A 604 -9.83 -15.68 -15.74
CA ALA A 604 -9.95 -14.23 -15.58
C ALA A 604 -8.79 -13.66 -14.77
N VAL A 605 -8.34 -12.47 -15.13
CA VAL A 605 -7.22 -11.77 -14.47
C VAL A 605 -7.68 -10.40 -13.98
N ILE A 606 -7.44 -10.08 -12.70
CA ILE A 606 -7.57 -8.72 -12.20
C ILE A 606 -6.36 -7.88 -12.64
N ALA A 607 -6.39 -7.42 -13.87
CA ALA A 607 -5.31 -6.60 -14.41
C ALA A 607 -5.35 -5.16 -13.84
N GLY A 608 -4.21 -4.64 -13.42
CA GLY A 608 -4.05 -3.20 -13.26
C GLY A 608 -4.14 -2.50 -14.60
N VAL A 609 -4.71 -1.30 -14.63
CA VAL A 609 -4.98 -0.56 -15.88
C VAL A 609 -3.77 -0.52 -16.81
N GLY A 610 -2.61 -0.11 -16.31
CA GLY A 610 -1.37 -0.02 -17.08
C GLY A 610 -0.79 -1.37 -17.53
N THR A 611 -1.37 -2.52 -17.10
CA THR A 611 -0.92 -3.86 -17.52
C THR A 611 -1.86 -4.53 -18.53
N ARG A 612 -3.04 -3.98 -18.81
CA ARG A 612 -4.04 -4.58 -19.70
C ARG A 612 -3.45 -4.89 -21.08
N ASN A 613 -2.68 -3.96 -21.66
CA ASN A 613 -1.99 -4.17 -22.94
C ASN A 613 -0.95 -5.30 -22.92
N TYR A 614 -0.35 -5.62 -21.77
CA TYR A 614 0.52 -6.79 -21.64
C TYR A 614 -0.28 -8.09 -21.78
N TYR A 615 -1.41 -8.21 -21.09
CA TYR A 615 -2.26 -9.40 -21.19
C TYR A 615 -2.83 -9.55 -22.60
N ARG A 616 -3.32 -8.47 -23.20
CA ARG A 616 -3.85 -8.48 -24.58
C ARG A 616 -2.79 -8.90 -25.61
N LYS A 617 -1.66 -8.19 -25.66
CA LYS A 617 -0.64 -8.36 -26.71
C LYS A 617 0.27 -9.58 -26.51
N GLN A 618 0.49 -10.03 -25.28
CA GLN A 618 1.45 -11.07 -24.99
C GLN A 618 0.82 -12.42 -24.64
N LEU A 619 -0.46 -12.45 -24.27
CA LEU A 619 -1.13 -13.62 -23.73
C LEU A 619 -2.52 -13.87 -24.40
N GLY A 620 -3.04 -12.94 -25.19
CA GLY A 620 -4.29 -13.11 -25.94
C GLY A 620 -5.57 -12.94 -25.12
N TYR A 621 -5.50 -12.28 -23.97
CA TYR A 621 -6.66 -12.00 -23.12
C TYR A 621 -7.39 -10.75 -23.63
N GLU A 622 -8.70 -10.74 -23.55
CA GLU A 622 -9.54 -9.59 -23.91
C GLU A 622 -10.29 -9.06 -22.69
N MET A 623 -10.78 -7.82 -22.77
CA MET A 623 -11.58 -7.22 -21.71
C MET A 623 -13.02 -7.75 -21.78
N GLU A 624 -13.55 -8.23 -20.65
CA GLU A 624 -14.96 -8.60 -20.52
C GLU A 624 -15.67 -7.79 -19.44
N GLY A 625 -16.98 -7.71 -19.56
CA GLY A 625 -17.83 -6.87 -18.72
C GLY A 625 -17.62 -5.38 -19.00
N GLU A 626 -18.00 -4.53 -18.08
CA GLU A 626 -17.78 -3.07 -18.17
C GLU A 626 -16.28 -2.67 -17.99
N GLY A 627 -15.37 -3.50 -18.50
CA GLY A 627 -13.92 -3.26 -18.43
C GLY A 627 -13.28 -3.69 -17.12
N ALA A 628 -13.89 -4.61 -16.39
CA ALA A 628 -13.40 -5.00 -15.07
C ALA A 628 -12.24 -6.00 -15.12
N PHE A 629 -12.30 -7.02 -15.96
CA PHE A 629 -11.32 -8.14 -15.97
C PHE A 629 -10.84 -8.47 -17.38
N MET A 630 -9.63 -9.06 -17.44
CA MET A 630 -9.09 -9.65 -18.67
C MET A 630 -9.43 -11.15 -18.66
N VAL A 631 -10.13 -11.66 -19.67
CA VAL A 631 -10.57 -13.07 -19.76
C VAL A 631 -10.02 -13.73 -21.02
#